data_8a8ac37ebaf65ec30acbd9f43cbe0aef
#
_entry.id   8a8ac37ebaf65ec30acbd9f43cbe0aef
#
_cell.length_a   1.000
_cell.length_b   1.000
_cell.length_c   1.000
_cell.angle_alpha   90.00
_cell.angle_beta   90.00
_cell.angle_gamma   90.00
#
_symmetry.space_group_name_H-M   'P 1'
#
loop_
_entity.id
_entity.type
_entity.pdbx_description
1 polymer ?
#
loop_
_entity_poly.entity_id
_entity_poly.type
_entity_poly.pdbx_seq_one_letter_code
_entity_poly.pdbx_strand_id
1 'polypeptide(L)'
;IFDYRRTTIPACTISENKEYYFALMASDENEISQQASCAMIEQQDKTMVHCLMYPCMEAPKTYCTRDGYADAHEEFLTIESGASIEITFYVMSGVPIEHNFAAANVQNWAVNLLGKPFELLYNTQQIQELACDFAKRLVQTINGRKMFSIGQLPNEDCVFENRAGNEFGWCGQNGMYAKLFL
;
A
#
# COMPACT_ATOMS: atom_id res chain seq x y z
N ILE A 1 -13.50 -3.48 1.40
CA ILE A 1 -12.70 -4.31 2.30
C ILE A 1 -11.31 -4.40 1.74
N PHE A 2 -10.29 -4.20 2.57
CA PHE A 2 -8.90 -4.25 2.15
C PHE A 2 -8.09 -5.09 3.13
N ASP A 3 -7.38 -6.06 2.60
CA ASP A 3 -6.34 -6.82 3.28
C ASP A 3 -5.23 -5.87 3.78
N TYR A 4 -4.64 -6.16 4.94
CA TYR A 4 -3.57 -5.35 5.54
C TYR A 4 -2.37 -5.12 4.61
N ARG A 5 -2.07 -6.05 3.70
CA ARG A 5 -1.00 -5.95 2.70
C ARG A 5 -1.26 -4.90 1.62
N ARG A 6 -2.49 -4.44 1.49
CA ARG A 6 -2.92 -3.46 0.47
C ARG A 6 -3.05 -2.05 0.99
N THR A 7 -2.74 -1.84 2.26
CA THR A 7 -2.83 -0.53 2.92
C THR A 7 -1.47 -0.08 3.41
N THR A 8 -1.20 1.22 3.31
CA THR A 8 0.07 1.81 3.76
C THR A 8 0.24 1.69 5.28
N ILE A 9 -0.86 1.82 6.01
CA ILE A 9 -0.94 1.56 7.44
C ILE A 9 -1.73 0.26 7.58
N PRO A 10 -1.17 -0.79 8.21
CA PRO A 10 -1.83 -2.08 8.27
C PRO A 10 -3.25 -2.00 8.80
N ALA A 11 -4.20 -2.50 8.00
CA ALA A 11 -5.62 -2.55 8.33
C ALA A 11 -6.14 -1.26 9.01
N CYS A 12 -5.93 -0.12 8.37
CA CYS A 12 -6.37 1.18 8.88
C CYS A 12 -7.54 1.73 8.07
N THR A 13 -8.55 2.24 8.78
CA THR A 13 -9.65 3.00 8.20
C THR A 13 -9.71 4.39 8.79
N ILE A 14 -9.99 5.38 7.97
CA ILE A 14 -10.05 6.79 8.37
C ILE A 14 -11.34 7.40 7.82
N SER A 15 -12.06 8.12 8.65
CA SER A 15 -13.13 9.03 8.23
C SER A 15 -12.90 10.42 8.80
N GLU A 16 -13.32 11.42 8.05
CA GLU A 16 -13.09 12.83 8.37
C GLU A 16 -14.30 13.66 7.98
N ASN A 17 -14.58 14.67 8.78
CA ASN A 17 -15.42 15.77 8.42
C ASN A 17 -14.69 17.11 8.71
N LYS A 18 -15.38 18.25 8.63
CA LYS A 18 -14.75 19.56 8.85
C LYS A 18 -14.29 19.80 10.30
N GLU A 19 -14.82 19.07 11.24
CA GLU A 19 -14.64 19.34 12.67
C GLU A 19 -13.74 18.31 13.33
N TYR A 20 -13.83 17.04 12.91
CA TYR A 20 -13.07 15.96 13.51
C TYR A 20 -12.79 14.83 12.53
N TYR A 21 -11.87 13.98 12.91
CA TYR A 21 -11.60 12.71 12.26
C TYR A 21 -11.63 11.56 13.25
N PHE A 22 -11.84 10.38 12.71
CA PHE A 22 -11.78 9.12 13.43
C PHE A 22 -10.98 8.11 12.62
N ALA A 23 -10.11 7.36 13.29
CA ALA A 23 -9.33 6.28 12.69
C ALA A 23 -9.36 5.04 13.57
N LEU A 24 -9.42 3.89 12.93
CA LEU A 24 -9.31 2.57 13.53
C LEU A 24 -8.21 1.81 12.83
N MET A 25 -7.25 1.25 13.58
CA MET A 25 -6.06 0.60 13.06
C MET A 25 -5.78 -0.70 13.81
N ALA A 26 -5.37 -1.75 13.09
CA ALA A 26 -4.87 -2.97 13.70
C ALA A 26 -3.54 -2.73 14.42
N SER A 27 -3.30 -3.46 15.49
CA SER A 27 -2.00 -3.51 16.16
C SER A 27 -1.08 -4.51 15.47
N ASP A 28 0.22 -4.30 15.53
CA ASP A 28 1.26 -5.26 15.16
C ASP A 28 1.82 -6.05 16.35
N GLU A 29 1.24 -5.87 17.56
CA GLU A 29 1.75 -6.43 18.80
C GLU A 29 1.58 -7.95 18.93
N ASN A 30 0.68 -8.56 18.16
CA ASN A 30 0.49 -10.00 18.19
C ASN A 30 0.46 -10.62 16.79
N GLU A 31 0.77 -11.93 16.71
CA GLU A 31 0.85 -12.65 15.43
C GLU A 31 -0.48 -12.64 14.66
N ILE A 32 -1.60 -12.66 15.36
CA ILE A 32 -2.92 -12.64 14.74
C ILE A 32 -3.17 -11.29 14.06
N SER A 33 -2.81 -10.20 14.72
CA SER A 33 -2.95 -8.86 14.15
C SER A 33 -2.07 -8.65 12.91
N GLN A 34 -0.90 -9.29 12.90
CA GLN A 34 0.06 -9.13 11.80
C GLN A 34 -0.31 -9.92 10.54
N GLN A 35 -0.93 -11.08 10.70
CA GLN A 35 -1.06 -12.04 9.60
C GLN A 35 -2.45 -12.08 8.96
N ALA A 36 -3.47 -11.66 9.66
CA ALA A 36 -4.83 -12.02 9.30
C ALA A 36 -5.85 -10.90 9.52
N SER A 37 -5.46 -9.67 9.35
CA SER A 37 -6.39 -8.56 9.50
C SER A 37 -6.79 -7.93 8.18
N CYS A 38 -8.02 -7.46 8.10
CA CYS A 38 -8.46 -6.56 7.06
C CYS A 38 -9.32 -5.44 7.64
N ALA A 39 -9.45 -4.38 6.88
CA ALA A 39 -10.20 -3.21 7.27
C ALA A 39 -11.31 -2.91 6.28
N MET A 40 -12.44 -2.47 6.81
CA MET A 40 -13.58 -2.04 6.03
C MET A 40 -14.13 -0.74 6.59
N ILE A 41 -14.57 0.12 5.70
CA ILE A 41 -15.42 1.26 6.04
C ILE A 41 -16.69 1.19 5.22
N GLU A 42 -17.82 1.35 5.87
CA GLU A 42 -19.13 1.27 5.23
C GLU A 42 -19.98 2.44 5.69
N GLN A 43 -20.72 3.03 4.77
CA GLN A 43 -21.72 4.00 5.12
C GLN A 43 -23.05 3.28 5.38
N GLN A 44 -23.56 3.43 6.60
CA GLN A 44 -24.89 2.96 6.99
C GLN A 44 -25.74 4.16 7.34
N ASP A 45 -26.72 4.47 6.48
CA ASP A 45 -27.53 5.69 6.58
C ASP A 45 -26.66 6.96 6.60
N LYS A 46 -26.58 7.62 7.77
CA LYS A 46 -25.78 8.84 8.00
C LYS A 46 -24.52 8.59 8.84
N THR A 47 -24.21 7.33 9.11
CA THR A 47 -23.11 6.93 9.99
C THR A 47 -22.05 6.19 9.18
N MET A 48 -20.79 6.45 9.48
CA MET A 48 -19.68 5.67 8.97
C MET A 48 -19.33 4.57 9.99
N VAL A 49 -19.37 3.34 9.54
CA VAL A 49 -19.01 2.17 10.34
C VAL A 49 -17.60 1.73 9.96
N HIS A 50 -16.71 1.72 10.92
CA HIS A 50 -15.34 1.24 10.78
C HIS A 50 -15.25 -0.16 11.35
N CYS A 51 -14.69 -1.09 10.59
CA CYS A 51 -14.53 -2.47 11.00
C CYS A 51 -13.10 -2.93 10.81
N LEU A 52 -12.60 -3.67 11.80
CA LEU A 52 -11.44 -4.56 11.65
C LEU A 52 -11.94 -5.99 11.72
N MET A 53 -11.40 -6.85 10.88
CA MET A 53 -11.78 -8.26 10.81
C MET A 53 -10.56 -9.12 11.06
N TYR A 54 -10.74 -10.13 11.91
CA TYR A 54 -9.73 -11.11 12.30
C TYR A 54 -10.36 -12.51 12.29
N PRO A 55 -9.89 -13.41 11.45
CA PRO A 55 -8.91 -13.23 10.37
C PRO A 55 -9.47 -12.42 9.20
N CYS A 56 -8.61 -12.18 8.22
CA CYS A 56 -8.96 -11.44 7.02
C CYS A 56 -10.06 -12.15 6.23
N MET A 57 -11.11 -11.41 5.89
CA MET A 57 -12.19 -11.90 5.04
C MET A 57 -12.59 -10.80 4.04
N GLU A 58 -12.21 -10.96 2.79
CA GLU A 58 -12.59 -10.05 1.71
C GLU A 58 -13.90 -10.44 1.03
N ALA A 59 -14.37 -11.70 1.23
CA ALA A 59 -15.63 -12.18 0.70
C ALA A 59 -16.85 -11.38 1.20
N PRO A 60 -17.93 -11.31 0.43
CA PRO A 60 -18.12 -11.97 -0.88
C PRO A 60 -17.65 -11.14 -2.08
N LYS A 61 -16.82 -10.12 -1.87
CA LYS A 61 -16.39 -9.20 -2.93
C LYS A 61 -15.19 -9.77 -3.68
N THR A 62 -15.26 -9.74 -5.00
CA THR A 62 -14.16 -10.03 -5.91
C THR A 62 -13.52 -8.74 -6.39
N TYR A 63 -12.25 -8.79 -6.74
CA TYR A 63 -11.55 -7.64 -7.29
C TYR A 63 -11.56 -7.68 -8.81
N CYS A 64 -11.87 -6.55 -9.42
CA CYS A 64 -11.64 -6.38 -10.85
C CYS A 64 -10.15 -6.11 -11.08
N THR A 65 -9.50 -6.99 -11.81
CA THR A 65 -8.12 -6.82 -12.25
C THR A 65 -8.08 -6.54 -13.76
N ARG A 66 -6.90 -6.23 -14.30
CA ARG A 66 -6.70 -6.10 -15.75
C ARG A 66 -7.11 -7.35 -16.51
N ASP A 67 -6.90 -8.52 -15.92
CA ASP A 67 -7.09 -9.83 -16.56
C ASP A 67 -8.42 -10.50 -16.18
N GLY A 68 -9.30 -9.77 -15.50
CA GLY A 68 -10.60 -10.27 -15.05
C GLY A 68 -10.88 -10.03 -13.57
N TYR A 69 -11.65 -10.92 -12.95
CA TYR A 69 -11.92 -10.88 -11.52
C TYR A 69 -10.97 -11.82 -10.78
N ALA A 70 -10.38 -11.33 -9.71
CA ALA A 70 -9.66 -12.15 -8.74
C ALA A 70 -10.61 -12.55 -7.62
N ASP A 71 -10.47 -13.79 -7.13
CA ASP A 71 -11.21 -14.25 -5.99
C ASP A 71 -10.89 -13.45 -4.73
N ALA A 72 -11.87 -13.30 -3.86
CA ALA A 72 -11.66 -12.67 -2.57
C ALA A 72 -10.73 -13.52 -1.70
N HIS A 73 -9.82 -12.86 -1.01
CA HIS A 73 -8.96 -13.52 -0.04
C HIS A 73 -9.73 -13.83 1.23
N GLU A 74 -9.64 -15.06 1.69
CA GLU A 74 -10.28 -15.55 2.91
C GLU A 74 -9.28 -16.32 3.75
N GLU A 75 -9.18 -15.99 5.02
CA GLU A 75 -8.41 -16.73 6.00
C GLU A 75 -9.32 -17.22 7.12
N PHE A 76 -8.99 -18.36 7.66
CA PHE A 76 -9.75 -18.99 8.74
C PHE A 76 -8.82 -19.27 9.92
N LEU A 77 -9.29 -18.96 11.11
CA LEU A 77 -8.59 -19.24 12.34
C LEU A 77 -9.29 -20.39 13.06
N THR A 78 -8.55 -21.47 13.31
CA THR A 78 -9.05 -22.57 14.12
C THR A 78 -8.85 -22.25 15.59
N ILE A 79 -9.94 -22.20 16.35
CA ILE A 79 -9.92 -21.97 17.81
C ILE A 79 -10.37 -23.27 18.47
N GLU A 80 -9.53 -23.81 19.33
CA GLU A 80 -9.88 -24.99 20.11
C GLU A 80 -10.89 -24.65 21.19
N SER A 81 -11.71 -25.62 21.59
CA SER A 81 -12.70 -25.44 22.63
C SER A 81 -12.04 -25.02 23.96
N GLY A 82 -12.46 -23.90 24.50
CA GLY A 82 -11.90 -23.34 25.75
C GLY A 82 -10.68 -22.44 25.56
N ALA A 83 -10.17 -22.28 24.34
CA ALA A 83 -9.13 -21.32 24.04
C ALA A 83 -9.71 -19.89 23.97
N SER A 84 -8.88 -18.89 24.28
CA SER A 84 -9.18 -17.48 24.12
C SER A 84 -8.21 -16.83 23.14
N ILE A 85 -8.69 -15.83 22.43
CA ILE A 85 -7.89 -15.01 21.52
C ILE A 85 -7.92 -13.58 22.04
N GLU A 86 -6.77 -12.97 22.11
CA GLU A 86 -6.62 -11.56 22.42
C GLU A 86 -6.33 -10.80 21.13
N ILE A 87 -7.07 -9.73 20.89
CA ILE A 87 -6.93 -8.86 19.72
C ILE A 87 -6.73 -7.45 20.23
N THR A 88 -5.61 -6.85 19.84
CA THR A 88 -5.29 -5.45 20.12
C THR A 88 -5.55 -4.59 18.89
N PHE A 89 -6.15 -3.43 19.09
CA PHE A 89 -6.35 -2.44 18.05
C PHE A 89 -6.24 -1.03 18.62
N TYR A 90 -6.00 -0.07 17.74
CA TYR A 90 -5.85 1.33 18.12
C TYR A 90 -6.99 2.17 17.57
N VAL A 91 -7.46 3.08 18.40
CA VAL A 91 -8.45 4.10 18.02
C VAL A 91 -7.81 5.46 18.17
N MET A 92 -7.94 6.27 17.13
CA MET A 92 -7.51 7.67 17.15
C MET A 92 -8.66 8.57 16.72
N SER A 93 -8.83 9.69 17.43
CA SER A 93 -9.74 10.75 17.03
C SER A 93 -9.11 12.11 17.32
N GLY A 94 -9.49 13.11 16.56
CA GLY A 94 -8.96 14.46 16.76
C GLY A 94 -9.55 15.46 15.77
N VAL A 95 -9.03 16.67 15.85
CA VAL A 95 -9.34 17.73 14.88
C VAL A 95 -8.28 17.66 13.77
N PRO A 96 -8.66 17.61 12.49
CA PRO A 96 -7.69 17.61 11.42
C PRO A 96 -6.91 18.94 11.40
N ILE A 97 -5.60 18.87 11.13
CA ILE A 97 -4.77 20.08 10.99
C ILE A 97 -5.31 20.95 9.86
N GLU A 98 -5.75 20.32 8.79
CA GLU A 98 -6.37 20.94 7.65
C GLU A 98 -7.46 20.01 7.12
N HIS A 99 -8.55 20.55 6.59
CA HIS A 99 -9.63 19.76 6.01
C HIS A 99 -9.13 18.87 4.86
N ASN A 100 -9.49 17.60 4.88
CA ASN A 100 -9.03 16.53 3.99
C ASN A 100 -7.58 16.06 4.23
N PHE A 101 -6.99 16.39 5.37
CA PHE A 101 -5.61 15.97 5.73
C PHE A 101 -5.53 15.09 6.97
N ALA A 102 -6.64 14.53 7.45
CA ALA A 102 -6.62 13.60 8.59
C ALA A 102 -5.72 12.38 8.35
N ALA A 103 -5.57 11.93 7.11
CA ALA A 103 -4.65 10.86 6.76
C ALA A 103 -3.20 11.16 7.17
N ALA A 104 -2.74 12.42 7.05
CA ALA A 104 -1.40 12.80 7.49
C ALA A 104 -1.25 12.75 9.02
N ASN A 105 -2.30 13.16 9.77
CA ASN A 105 -2.32 13.04 11.22
C ASN A 105 -2.20 11.58 11.65
N VAL A 106 -3.00 10.70 11.05
CA VAL A 106 -3.03 9.27 11.36
C VAL A 106 -1.72 8.60 10.98
N GLN A 107 -1.14 8.95 9.83
CA GLN A 107 0.15 8.43 9.39
C GLN A 107 1.28 8.79 10.36
N ASN A 108 1.36 10.06 10.78
CA ASN A 108 2.36 10.49 11.75
C ASN A 108 2.20 9.78 13.10
N TRP A 109 0.95 9.62 13.54
CA TRP A 109 0.66 8.86 14.75
C TRP A 109 1.06 7.39 14.61
N ALA A 110 0.70 6.73 13.53
CA ALA A 110 1.03 5.34 13.28
C ALA A 110 2.55 5.11 13.21
N VAL A 111 3.30 5.99 12.53
CA VAL A 111 4.76 5.93 12.47
C VAL A 111 5.38 6.04 13.88
N ASN A 112 4.87 6.93 14.72
CA ASN A 112 5.36 7.09 16.08
C ASN A 112 5.00 5.90 16.99
N LEU A 113 3.83 5.30 16.79
CA LEU A 113 3.33 4.19 17.59
C LEU A 113 3.99 2.86 17.19
N LEU A 114 4.05 2.59 15.89
CA LEU A 114 4.63 1.37 15.35
C LEU A 114 6.16 1.44 15.22
N GLY A 115 6.71 2.58 15.50
CA GLY A 115 8.08 3.07 15.47
C GLY A 115 9.22 2.08 15.44
N LYS A 116 9.24 1.22 14.45
CA LYS A 116 10.49 0.52 14.08
C LYS A 116 11.42 1.56 13.47
N PRO A 117 12.64 1.73 14.00
CA PRO A 117 13.59 2.65 13.40
C PRO A 117 13.77 2.25 11.94
N PHE A 118 13.47 3.20 11.07
CA PHE A 118 13.64 3.01 9.64
C PHE A 118 15.14 3.08 9.35
N GLU A 119 15.80 1.95 9.29
CA GLU A 119 17.16 1.89 8.78
C GLU A 119 17.12 2.08 7.27
N LEU A 120 17.51 3.26 6.83
CA LEU A 120 17.77 3.50 5.42
C LEU A 120 18.96 2.64 5.02
N LEU A 121 18.75 1.59 4.22
CA LEU A 121 19.83 0.77 3.65
C LEU A 121 20.79 1.61 2.79
N TYR A 122 20.29 2.71 2.24
CA TYR A 122 21.02 3.62 1.37
C TYR A 122 20.74 5.08 1.78
N ASN A 123 21.74 5.93 1.74
CA ASN A 123 21.54 7.37 1.87
C ASN A 123 20.90 7.95 0.60
N THR A 124 20.43 9.20 0.67
CA THR A 124 19.73 9.87 -0.44
C THR A 124 20.55 9.90 -1.74
N GLN A 125 21.86 10.12 -1.64
CA GLN A 125 22.74 10.16 -2.80
C GLN A 125 22.84 8.77 -3.46
N GLN A 126 23.02 7.72 -2.68
CA GLN A 126 23.04 6.34 -3.17
C GLN A 126 21.72 5.95 -3.84
N ILE A 127 20.57 6.34 -3.25
CA ILE A 127 19.25 6.11 -3.85
C ILE A 127 19.17 6.83 -5.22
N GLN A 128 19.64 8.06 -5.30
CA GLN A 128 19.65 8.83 -6.54
C GLN A 128 20.55 8.19 -7.60
N GLU A 129 21.74 7.76 -7.23
CA GLU A 129 22.67 7.05 -8.13
C GLU A 129 22.07 5.75 -8.66
N LEU A 130 21.48 4.93 -7.77
CA LEU A 130 20.80 3.69 -8.13
C LEU A 130 19.60 3.95 -9.06
N ALA A 131 18.82 4.98 -8.79
CA ALA A 131 17.68 5.37 -9.63
C ALA A 131 18.15 5.82 -11.03
N CYS A 132 19.24 6.59 -11.13
CA CYS A 132 19.83 6.99 -12.40
C CYS A 132 20.37 5.79 -13.17
N ASP A 133 21.07 4.87 -12.52
CA ASP A 133 21.60 3.67 -13.15
C ASP A 133 20.49 2.73 -13.62
N PHE A 134 19.43 2.59 -12.83
CA PHE A 134 18.24 1.87 -13.26
C PHE A 134 17.62 2.52 -14.50
N ALA A 135 17.42 3.84 -14.49
CA ALA A 135 16.85 4.56 -15.62
C ALA A 135 17.70 4.39 -16.90
N LYS A 136 19.04 4.39 -16.80
CA LYS A 136 19.92 4.12 -17.95
C LYS A 136 19.69 2.72 -18.55
N ARG A 137 19.43 1.72 -17.72
CA ARG A 137 19.16 0.33 -18.17
C ARG A 137 17.82 0.21 -18.90
N LEU A 138 16.88 1.12 -18.64
CA LEU A 138 15.60 1.15 -19.35
C LEU A 138 15.72 1.69 -20.79
N VAL A 139 16.86 2.26 -21.17
CA VAL A 139 17.05 2.80 -22.52
C VAL A 139 17.19 1.67 -23.51
N GLN A 140 16.30 1.64 -24.50
CA GLN A 140 16.34 0.69 -25.63
C GLN A 140 16.47 1.44 -26.95
N THR A 141 17.05 0.77 -27.94
CA THR A 141 17.13 1.30 -29.30
C THR A 141 16.16 0.54 -30.19
N ILE A 142 15.13 1.22 -30.68
CA ILE A 142 14.11 0.66 -31.55
C ILE A 142 14.08 1.46 -32.86
N ASN A 143 14.27 0.79 -33.97
CA ASN A 143 14.33 1.42 -35.29
C ASN A 143 15.30 2.61 -35.34
N GLY A 144 16.47 2.48 -34.69
CA GLY A 144 17.50 3.51 -34.64
C GLY A 144 17.20 4.68 -33.67
N ARG A 145 16.11 4.64 -32.96
CA ARG A 145 15.74 5.67 -31.97
C ARG A 145 15.88 5.15 -30.56
N LYS A 146 16.46 5.96 -29.67
CA LYS A 146 16.55 5.66 -28.23
C LYS A 146 15.25 6.04 -27.55
N MET A 147 14.73 5.16 -26.72
CA MET A 147 13.55 5.39 -25.92
C MET A 147 13.64 4.62 -24.58
N PHE A 148 12.90 5.07 -23.59
CA PHE A 148 12.79 4.36 -22.32
C PHE A 148 11.70 3.29 -22.42
N SER A 149 12.05 2.08 -21.99
CA SER A 149 11.08 1.01 -21.85
C SER A 149 10.31 1.16 -20.54
N ILE A 150 9.03 0.87 -20.59
CA ILE A 150 8.14 0.88 -19.44
C ILE A 150 7.88 -0.56 -18.99
N GLY A 151 7.88 -0.79 -17.68
CA GLY A 151 7.49 -2.08 -17.13
C GLY A 151 8.52 -3.19 -17.28
N GLN A 152 9.80 -2.85 -17.31
CA GLN A 152 10.84 -3.83 -17.11
C GLN A 152 10.84 -4.30 -15.66
N LEU A 153 10.65 -5.60 -15.48
CA LEU A 153 10.78 -6.26 -14.19
C LEU A 153 11.96 -7.21 -14.24
N PRO A 154 12.77 -7.32 -13.18
CA PRO A 154 13.78 -8.34 -13.11
C PRO A 154 13.10 -9.71 -13.07
N ASN A 155 13.62 -10.66 -13.83
CA ASN A 155 13.30 -12.07 -13.68
C ASN A 155 14.06 -12.66 -12.47
N GLU A 156 13.93 -13.96 -12.24
CA GLU A 156 14.60 -14.67 -11.14
C GLU A 156 16.14 -14.54 -11.18
N ASP A 157 16.72 -14.35 -12.36
CA ASP A 157 18.15 -14.13 -12.57
C ASP A 157 18.56 -12.65 -12.50
N CYS A 158 17.67 -11.76 -12.08
CA CYS A 158 17.85 -10.31 -12.08
C CYS A 158 18.10 -9.71 -13.48
N VAL A 159 17.71 -10.40 -14.53
CA VAL A 159 17.73 -9.90 -15.90
C VAL A 159 16.43 -9.15 -16.18
N PHE A 160 16.53 -7.93 -16.68
CA PHE A 160 15.36 -7.12 -16.98
C PHE A 160 14.70 -7.56 -18.29
N GLU A 161 13.46 -8.02 -18.17
CA GLU A 161 12.63 -8.38 -19.32
C GLU A 161 11.60 -7.29 -19.59
N ASN A 162 11.43 -6.94 -20.86
CA ASN A 162 10.39 -6.00 -21.27
C ASN A 162 9.03 -6.70 -21.31
N ARG A 163 8.24 -6.57 -20.25
CA ARG A 163 6.91 -7.19 -20.18
C ARG A 163 5.77 -6.32 -20.70
N ALA A 164 5.95 -5.01 -20.74
CA ALA A 164 4.87 -4.08 -21.08
C ALA A 164 4.98 -3.46 -22.50
N GLY A 165 6.03 -3.79 -23.25
CA GLY A 165 6.30 -3.13 -24.51
C GLY A 165 6.86 -1.72 -24.35
N ASN A 166 7.06 -1.04 -25.49
CA ASN A 166 7.59 0.31 -25.52
C ASN A 166 6.44 1.29 -25.71
N GLU A 167 5.73 1.56 -24.64
CA GLU A 167 4.66 2.54 -24.67
C GLU A 167 5.23 3.96 -24.56
N PHE A 168 4.98 4.74 -25.59
CA PHE A 168 5.37 6.14 -25.64
C PHE A 168 4.31 6.99 -24.93
N GLY A 169 4.68 7.53 -23.78
CA GLY A 169 3.88 8.57 -23.15
C GLY A 169 2.88 8.13 -22.07
N TRP A 170 2.82 6.84 -21.72
CA TRP A 170 2.04 6.46 -20.55
C TRP A 170 2.64 7.09 -19.30
N CYS A 171 1.84 7.83 -18.54
CA CYS A 171 2.26 8.56 -17.34
C CYS A 171 3.39 9.58 -17.55
N GLY A 172 3.69 10.02 -18.76
CA GLY A 172 4.70 11.03 -19.04
C GLY A 172 6.16 10.62 -18.74
N GLN A 173 6.42 9.35 -18.50
CA GLN A 173 7.71 8.85 -18.01
C GLN A 173 8.87 9.16 -18.96
N ASN A 174 8.67 9.03 -20.27
CA ASN A 174 9.73 9.30 -21.25
C ASN A 174 10.26 10.74 -21.18
N GLY A 175 9.37 11.72 -21.01
CA GLY A 175 9.74 13.12 -20.87
C GLY A 175 10.47 13.40 -19.55
N MET A 176 10.05 12.77 -18.48
CA MET A 176 10.69 12.94 -17.16
C MET A 176 12.10 12.33 -17.15
N TYR A 177 12.28 11.13 -17.69
CA TYR A 177 13.61 10.51 -17.78
C TYR A 177 14.53 11.30 -18.71
N ALA A 178 14.05 11.80 -19.84
CA ALA A 178 14.85 12.65 -20.71
C ALA A 178 15.36 13.91 -19.96
N LYS A 179 14.51 14.52 -19.15
CA LYS A 179 14.89 15.68 -18.34
C LYS A 179 15.90 15.33 -17.23
N LEU A 180 15.86 14.11 -16.70
CA LEU A 180 16.80 13.68 -15.65
C LEU A 180 18.24 13.60 -16.17
N PHE A 181 18.44 13.37 -17.47
CA PHE A 181 19.76 13.17 -18.10
C PHE A 181 20.25 14.39 -18.88
N LEU A 182 19.52 15.50 -18.87
CA LEU A 182 19.95 16.80 -19.41
C LEU A 182 20.61 17.64 -18.33
#